data_b90822e3e8c1e38cca1743b681408565
#
_entry.id   b90822e3e8c1e38cca1743b681408565
#
_cell.length_a   1.000
_cell.length_b   1.000
_cell.length_c   1.000
_cell.angle_alpha   90.00
_cell.angle_beta   90.00
_cell.angle_gamma   90.00
#
_symmetry.space_group_name_H-M   'P 1'
#
loop_
_entity.id
_entity.type
_entity.pdbx_description
1 polymer ?
#
loop_
_entity_poly.entity_id
_entity_poly.type
_entity_poly.pdbx_seq_one_letter_code
_entity_poly.pdbx_strand_id
1 'polypeptide(L)'
;MGLLHALKGVGNRAFHRWLTRDSRPLFPRLPERTRLFRLFKTHQDWTQAFLAAPTVLGVIDTYGIELIHPMREGRSPQQIGRKGLSNHRWIVGGKLCLLLNQWGLIVGWACATANVADNTFQWLIRRCEEQMIVLLRRDS
;
A
#
# COMPACT_ATOMS: atom_id res chain seq x y z
N MET A 1 -3.16 -2.00 16.21
CA MET A 1 -4.48 -2.31 15.61
C MET A 1 -4.49 -2.17 14.09
N GLY A 2 -3.94 -1.11 13.49
CA GLY A 2 -3.83 -0.97 12.03
C GLY A 2 -3.04 -2.10 11.36
N LEU A 3 -1.88 -2.46 11.90
CA LEU A 3 -1.09 -3.60 11.42
C LEU A 3 -1.88 -4.92 11.47
N LEU A 4 -2.64 -5.13 12.56
CA LEU A 4 -3.47 -6.33 12.71
C LEU A 4 -4.60 -6.38 11.66
N HIS A 5 -5.18 -5.23 11.29
CA HIS A 5 -6.15 -5.14 10.21
C HIS A 5 -5.52 -5.52 8.86
N ALA A 6 -4.34 -4.99 8.56
CA ALA A 6 -3.60 -5.32 7.34
C ALA A 6 -3.24 -6.81 7.26
N LEU A 7 -2.71 -7.39 8.34
CA LEU A 7 -2.36 -8.82 8.41
C LEU A 7 -3.58 -9.73 8.28
N LYS A 8 -4.73 -9.32 8.81
CA LYS A 8 -5.98 -10.11 8.72
C LYS A 8 -6.55 -10.13 7.29
N GLY A 9 -6.27 -9.12 6.47
CA GLY A 9 -6.66 -9.07 5.07
C GLY A 9 -8.17 -9.09 4.81
N VAL A 10 -8.99 -8.68 5.77
CA VAL A 10 -10.45 -8.69 5.66
C VAL A 10 -11.02 -7.29 5.63
N GLY A 11 -12.22 -7.14 5.05
CA GLY A 11 -12.89 -5.83 5.00
C GLY A 11 -13.25 -5.29 6.39
N ASN A 12 -13.40 -3.97 6.47
CA ASN A 12 -13.61 -3.21 7.70
C ASN A 12 -14.71 -3.77 8.63
N ARG A 13 -15.84 -4.17 8.04
CA ARG A 13 -16.97 -4.74 8.82
C ARG A 13 -16.60 -6.08 9.44
N ALA A 14 -15.97 -6.95 8.68
CA ALA A 14 -15.56 -8.27 9.14
C ALA A 14 -14.46 -8.17 10.21
N PHE A 15 -13.50 -7.28 10.03
CA PHE A 15 -12.44 -7.00 11.00
C PHE A 15 -13.00 -6.51 12.34
N HIS A 16 -13.87 -5.51 12.32
CA HIS A 16 -14.48 -4.98 13.55
C HIS A 16 -15.31 -6.03 14.28
N ARG A 17 -16.07 -6.85 13.54
CA ARG A 17 -16.84 -7.97 14.11
C ARG A 17 -15.93 -8.99 14.79
N TRP A 18 -14.83 -9.34 14.13
CA TRP A 18 -13.82 -10.24 14.70
C TRP A 18 -13.20 -9.67 15.98
N LEU A 19 -12.79 -8.39 15.99
CA LEU A 19 -12.26 -7.73 17.19
C LEU A 19 -13.28 -7.77 18.36
N THR A 20 -14.54 -7.50 18.05
CA THR A 20 -15.61 -7.43 19.07
C THR A 20 -15.91 -8.81 19.65
N ARG A 21 -15.89 -9.85 18.82
CA ARG A 21 -16.27 -11.21 19.22
C ARG A 21 -15.10 -11.99 19.81
N ASP A 22 -13.98 -12.00 19.11
CA ASP A 22 -12.89 -12.96 19.38
C ASP A 22 -11.69 -12.33 20.12
N SER A 23 -11.57 -11.01 20.08
CA SER A 23 -10.39 -10.31 20.62
C SER A 23 -10.75 -9.20 21.61
N ARG A 24 -11.99 -9.16 22.08
CA ARG A 24 -12.48 -8.14 23.02
C ARG A 24 -11.61 -7.98 24.28
N PRO A 25 -11.12 -9.06 24.92
CA PRO A 25 -10.27 -8.95 26.10
C PRO A 25 -8.96 -8.20 25.86
N LEU A 26 -8.41 -8.29 24.64
CA LEU A 26 -7.17 -7.60 24.25
C LEU A 26 -7.39 -6.10 23.97
N PHE A 27 -8.64 -5.71 23.70
CA PHE A 27 -9.02 -4.34 23.36
C PHE A 27 -10.24 -3.87 24.18
N PRO A 28 -10.11 -3.69 25.50
CA PRO A 28 -11.24 -3.37 26.37
C PRO A 28 -11.91 -2.04 26.01
N ARG A 29 -11.16 -1.09 25.44
CA ARG A 29 -11.66 0.22 25.00
C ARG A 29 -11.77 0.30 23.48
N LEU A 30 -12.27 -0.78 22.85
CA LEU A 30 -12.46 -0.79 21.40
C LEU A 30 -13.47 0.28 20.99
N PRO A 31 -13.09 1.24 20.13
CA PRO A 31 -14.00 2.25 19.64
C PRO A 31 -15.03 1.65 18.69
N GLU A 32 -16.12 2.39 18.46
CA GLU A 32 -17.09 2.07 17.42
C GLU A 32 -16.42 1.96 16.05
N ARG A 33 -16.97 1.10 15.18
CA ARG A 33 -16.42 0.79 13.86
C ARG A 33 -16.04 2.03 13.06
N THR A 34 -16.95 2.98 12.90
CA THR A 34 -16.71 4.18 12.10
C THR A 34 -15.57 5.01 12.66
N ARG A 35 -15.53 5.16 13.99
CA ARG A 35 -14.45 5.88 14.68
C ARG A 35 -13.10 5.16 14.52
N LEU A 36 -13.07 3.83 14.62
CA LEU A 36 -11.86 3.04 14.47
C LEU A 36 -11.21 3.28 13.10
N PHE A 37 -11.98 3.17 12.02
CA PHE A 37 -11.42 3.33 10.67
C PHE A 37 -11.11 4.78 10.31
N ARG A 38 -11.80 5.74 10.91
CA ARG A 38 -11.41 7.15 10.83
C ARG A 38 -10.06 7.39 11.51
N LEU A 39 -9.81 6.79 12.67
CA LEU A 39 -8.51 6.85 13.34
C LEU A 39 -7.40 6.25 12.49
N PHE A 40 -7.62 5.11 11.82
CA PHE A 40 -6.63 4.54 10.90
C PHE A 40 -6.28 5.51 9.77
N LYS A 41 -7.29 6.18 9.20
CA LYS A 41 -7.08 7.18 8.15
C LYS A 41 -6.32 8.42 8.67
N THR A 42 -6.67 8.91 9.85
CA THR A 42 -6.03 10.09 10.47
C THR A 42 -4.57 9.83 10.83
N HIS A 43 -4.25 8.59 11.22
CA HIS A 43 -2.91 8.19 11.65
C HIS A 43 -2.17 7.35 10.60
N GLN A 44 -2.45 7.54 9.33
CA GLN A 44 -1.78 6.79 8.25
C GLN A 44 -0.25 7.03 8.22
N ASP A 45 0.20 8.21 8.67
CA ASP A 45 1.62 8.58 8.70
C ASP A 45 2.46 7.70 9.65
N TRP A 46 1.82 6.99 10.57
CA TRP A 46 2.51 6.04 11.44
C TRP A 46 3.17 4.88 10.67
N THR A 47 2.76 4.65 9.43
CA THR A 47 3.43 3.69 8.55
C THR A 47 4.90 4.03 8.34
N GLN A 48 5.27 5.31 8.41
CA GLN A 48 6.65 5.77 8.30
C GLN A 48 7.55 5.22 9.44
N ALA A 49 7.00 5.01 10.63
CA ALA A 49 7.73 4.45 11.77
C ALA A 49 8.14 2.99 11.59
N PHE A 50 7.57 2.29 10.60
CA PHE A 50 7.88 0.88 10.30
C PHE A 50 8.81 0.73 9.10
N LEU A 51 9.27 1.83 8.50
CA LEU A 51 10.24 1.78 7.41
C LEU A 51 11.62 1.40 7.95
N ALA A 52 12.29 0.53 7.20
CA ALA A 52 13.66 0.15 7.50
C ALA A 52 14.64 1.24 7.08
N ALA A 53 15.83 1.20 7.64
CA ALA A 53 16.93 2.05 7.20
C ALA A 53 17.40 1.62 5.78
N PRO A 54 17.82 2.58 4.93
CA PRO A 54 18.47 2.27 3.67
C PRO A 54 19.77 1.50 3.91
N THR A 55 20.18 0.70 2.93
CA THR A 55 21.46 -0.03 2.91
C THR A 55 22.19 0.25 1.62
N VAL A 56 23.43 -0.22 1.47
CA VAL A 56 24.26 0.02 0.27
C VAL A 56 23.54 -0.37 -1.01
N LEU A 57 22.79 -1.48 -1.00
CA LEU A 57 22.01 -1.96 -2.15
C LEU A 57 20.51 -1.94 -1.85
N GLY A 58 19.73 -1.57 -2.84
CA GLY A 58 18.29 -1.65 -2.80
C GLY A 58 17.68 -2.02 -4.14
N VAL A 59 16.44 -2.43 -4.11
CA VAL A 59 15.63 -2.77 -5.28
C VAL A 59 14.36 -1.97 -5.24
N ILE A 60 13.99 -1.38 -6.36
CA ILE A 60 12.69 -0.74 -6.53
C ILE A 60 11.85 -1.54 -7.53
N ASP A 61 10.60 -1.77 -7.18
CA ASP A 61 9.65 -2.48 -8.01
C ASP A 61 8.26 -1.87 -7.90
N THR A 62 7.47 -2.00 -8.98
CA THR A 62 6.09 -1.53 -9.01
C THR A 62 5.13 -2.71 -9.14
N TYR A 63 4.05 -2.66 -8.38
CA TYR A 63 3.03 -3.68 -8.36
C TYR A 63 1.64 -3.10 -8.63
N GLY A 64 0.95 -3.63 -9.64
CA GLY A 64 -0.41 -3.22 -9.97
C GLY A 64 -1.43 -3.85 -9.02
N ILE A 65 -2.27 -3.01 -8.42
CA ILE A 65 -3.35 -3.44 -7.54
C ILE A 65 -4.68 -3.22 -8.26
N GLU A 66 -5.34 -4.30 -8.63
CA GLU A 66 -6.70 -4.25 -9.17
C GLU A 66 -7.69 -3.97 -8.03
N LEU A 67 -8.37 -2.84 -8.11
CA LEU A 67 -9.36 -2.40 -7.12
C LEU A 67 -10.78 -2.58 -7.61
N ILE A 68 -10.97 -2.54 -8.92
CA ILE A 68 -12.26 -2.66 -9.58
C ILE A 68 -12.11 -3.59 -10.79
N HIS A 69 -13.03 -4.51 -10.95
CA HIS A 69 -13.03 -5.35 -12.14
C HIS A 69 -13.18 -4.48 -13.41
N PRO A 70 -12.37 -4.68 -14.48
CA PRO A 70 -12.35 -3.81 -15.66
C PRO A 70 -13.72 -3.57 -16.32
N MET A 71 -14.63 -4.54 -16.27
CA MET A 71 -16.00 -4.39 -16.78
C MET A 71 -16.86 -3.38 -15.99
N ARG A 72 -16.41 -2.93 -14.85
CA ARG A 72 -17.09 -1.94 -14.01
C ARG A 72 -16.48 -0.54 -14.13
N GLU A 73 -15.49 -0.37 -15.01
CA GLU A 73 -14.86 0.93 -15.26
C GLU A 73 -15.90 1.96 -15.69
N GLY A 74 -15.81 3.17 -15.14
CA GLY A 74 -16.67 4.31 -15.50
C GLY A 74 -18.10 4.24 -14.95
N ARG A 75 -18.49 3.19 -14.22
CA ARG A 75 -19.87 3.06 -13.67
C ARG A 75 -20.14 3.97 -12.47
N SER A 76 -19.12 4.52 -11.85
CA SER A 76 -19.26 5.44 -10.72
C SER A 76 -18.42 6.69 -10.93
N PRO A 77 -18.97 7.89 -10.71
CA PRO A 77 -18.19 9.12 -10.73
C PRO A 77 -17.11 9.16 -9.63
N GLN A 78 -17.29 8.37 -8.56
CA GLN A 78 -16.31 8.23 -7.46
C GLN A 78 -15.44 6.97 -7.61
N GLN A 79 -15.17 6.56 -8.84
CA GLN A 79 -14.36 5.38 -9.10
C GLN A 79 -12.99 5.49 -8.43
N ILE A 80 -12.61 4.43 -7.72
CA ILE A 80 -11.28 4.31 -7.09
C ILE A 80 -10.31 3.78 -8.14
N GLY A 81 -9.25 4.54 -8.42
CA GLY A 81 -8.22 4.16 -9.37
C GLY A 81 -8.55 4.49 -10.83
N ARG A 82 -7.62 4.19 -11.70
CA ARG A 82 -7.70 4.41 -13.15
C ARG A 82 -7.29 3.15 -13.89
N LYS A 83 -7.69 3.04 -15.15
CA LYS A 83 -7.25 1.96 -16.02
C LYS A 83 -5.79 2.17 -16.42
N GLY A 84 -4.98 1.16 -16.27
CA GLY A 84 -3.58 1.19 -16.63
C GLY A 84 -3.06 -0.21 -16.94
N LEU A 85 -1.89 -0.29 -17.58
CA LEU A 85 -1.20 -1.53 -17.86
C LEU A 85 -0.25 -1.86 -16.70
N SER A 86 -0.32 -3.09 -16.20
CA SER A 86 0.60 -3.63 -15.20
C SER A 86 0.86 -5.09 -15.49
N ASN A 87 2.14 -5.48 -15.60
CA ASN A 87 2.56 -6.85 -15.93
C ASN A 87 1.79 -7.41 -17.15
N HIS A 88 1.79 -6.66 -18.26
CA HIS A 88 1.10 -7.02 -19.52
C HIS A 88 -0.42 -7.19 -19.42
N ARG A 89 -1.03 -6.81 -18.30
CA ARG A 89 -2.47 -6.91 -18.08
C ARG A 89 -3.08 -5.54 -17.79
N TRP A 90 -4.24 -5.28 -18.42
CA TRP A 90 -5.03 -4.10 -18.09
C TRP A 90 -5.75 -4.30 -16.76
N ILE A 91 -5.53 -3.37 -15.85
CA ILE A 91 -6.19 -3.32 -14.54
C ILE A 91 -6.87 -1.98 -14.34
N VAL A 92 -7.90 -1.95 -13.52
CA VAL A 92 -8.51 -0.70 -13.02
C VAL A 92 -8.22 -0.59 -11.54
N GLY A 93 -7.33 0.31 -11.17
CA GLY A 93 -6.89 0.40 -9.79
C GLY A 93 -5.73 1.35 -9.59
N GLY A 94 -4.75 0.91 -8.82
CA GLY A 94 -3.55 1.64 -8.45
C GLY A 94 -2.28 0.87 -8.73
N LYS A 95 -1.16 1.57 -8.66
CA LYS A 95 0.20 1.02 -8.59
C LYS A 95 0.76 1.28 -7.20
N LEU A 96 1.34 0.26 -6.62
CA LEU A 96 2.17 0.34 -5.41
C LEU A 96 3.63 0.23 -5.83
N CYS A 97 4.41 1.23 -5.52
CA CYS A 97 5.85 1.21 -5.68
C CYS A 97 6.51 0.95 -4.32
N LEU A 98 7.40 -0.03 -4.26
CA LEU A 98 8.15 -0.39 -3.07
C LEU A 98 9.65 -0.21 -3.32
N LEU A 99 10.32 0.45 -2.39
CA LEU A 99 11.79 0.49 -2.32
C LEU A 99 12.21 -0.42 -1.17
N LEU A 100 12.94 -1.48 -1.49
CA LEU A 100 13.43 -2.49 -0.55
C LEU A 100 14.93 -2.36 -0.37
N ASN A 101 15.42 -2.64 0.83
CA ASN A 101 16.85 -2.77 1.08
C ASN A 101 17.37 -4.18 0.73
N GLN A 102 18.67 -4.42 0.88
CA GLN A 102 19.31 -5.71 0.58
C GLN A 102 18.75 -6.90 1.37
N TRP A 103 18.06 -6.67 2.47
CA TRP A 103 17.39 -7.71 3.27
C TRP A 103 15.90 -7.85 2.93
N GLY A 104 15.41 -7.17 1.90
CA GLY A 104 14.00 -7.22 1.50
C GLY A 104 13.07 -6.43 2.40
N LEU A 105 13.59 -5.54 3.26
CA LEU A 105 12.77 -4.70 4.13
C LEU A 105 12.39 -3.40 3.41
N ILE A 106 11.18 -2.92 3.65
CA ILE A 106 10.66 -1.71 3.00
C ILE A 106 11.31 -0.47 3.58
N VAL A 107 12.05 0.26 2.75
CA VAL A 107 12.68 1.56 3.06
C VAL A 107 11.77 2.72 2.70
N GLY A 108 10.99 2.55 1.65
CA GLY A 108 10.05 3.56 1.19
C GLY A 108 8.95 2.94 0.32
N TRP A 109 7.84 3.63 0.22
CA TRP A 109 6.74 3.23 -0.63
C TRP A 109 5.96 4.44 -1.17
N ALA A 110 5.31 4.23 -2.29
CA ALA A 110 4.37 5.21 -2.88
C ALA A 110 3.23 4.50 -3.58
N CYS A 111 2.11 5.18 -3.66
CA CYS A 111 0.94 4.73 -4.42
C CYS A 111 0.53 5.79 -5.43
N ALA A 112 0.10 5.33 -6.60
CA ALA A 112 -0.52 6.17 -7.63
C ALA A 112 -1.65 5.40 -8.32
N THR A 113 -2.39 6.05 -9.19
CA THR A 113 -3.37 5.37 -10.04
C THR A 113 -2.65 4.52 -11.12
N ALA A 114 -3.26 3.44 -11.56
CA ALA A 114 -2.61 2.46 -12.45
C ALA A 114 -2.14 3.02 -13.80
N ASN A 115 -2.72 4.14 -14.25
CA ASN A 115 -2.33 4.81 -15.50
C ASN A 115 -1.05 5.66 -15.39
N VAL A 116 -0.49 5.80 -14.20
CA VAL A 116 0.72 6.59 -13.99
C VAL A 116 1.95 5.79 -14.41
N ALA A 117 2.88 6.43 -15.12
CA ALA A 117 4.12 5.80 -15.54
C ALA A 117 5.07 5.54 -14.35
N ASP A 118 5.86 4.47 -14.44
CA ASP A 118 6.73 4.03 -13.32
C ASP A 118 7.83 5.04 -12.99
N ASN A 119 8.27 5.83 -13.98
CA ASN A 119 9.24 6.90 -13.75
C ASN A 119 8.74 8.00 -12.78
N THR A 120 7.44 8.11 -12.55
CA THR A 120 6.87 9.04 -11.57
C THR A 120 7.34 8.74 -10.14
N PHE A 121 7.80 7.51 -9.88
CA PHE A 121 8.30 7.09 -8.57
C PHE A 121 9.80 7.34 -8.36
N GLN A 122 10.50 7.97 -9.32
CA GLN A 122 11.94 8.27 -9.19
C GLN A 122 12.29 9.10 -7.95
N TRP A 123 11.36 9.89 -7.44
CA TRP A 123 11.58 10.64 -6.21
C TRP A 123 11.86 9.75 -4.98
N LEU A 124 11.36 8.50 -4.96
CA LEU A 124 11.70 7.54 -3.90
C LEU A 124 13.20 7.18 -3.94
N ILE A 125 13.75 7.02 -5.14
CA ILE A 125 15.18 6.73 -5.34
C ILE A 125 15.99 7.93 -4.86
N ARG A 126 15.63 9.13 -5.30
CA ARG A 126 16.35 10.37 -4.94
C ARG A 126 16.44 10.62 -3.44
N ARG A 127 15.46 10.19 -2.68
CA ARG A 127 15.49 10.30 -1.20
C ARG A 127 16.58 9.46 -0.55
N CYS A 128 17.07 8.43 -1.23
CA CYS A 128 18.07 7.49 -0.72
C CYS A 128 19.37 7.49 -1.56
N GLU A 129 19.48 8.38 -2.55
CA GLU A 129 20.56 8.38 -3.55
C GLU A 129 21.97 8.49 -2.94
N GLU A 130 22.10 9.18 -1.82
CA GLU A 130 23.36 9.31 -1.09
C GLU A 130 23.74 8.07 -0.25
N GLN A 131 22.79 7.18 0.00
CA GLN A 131 22.93 6.07 0.94
C GLN A 131 22.75 4.70 0.29
N MET A 132 22.19 4.64 -0.93
CA MET A 132 21.76 3.39 -1.53
C MET A 132 21.94 3.40 -3.06
N ILE A 133 22.54 2.35 -3.59
CA ILE A 133 22.54 2.05 -5.02
C ILE A 133 21.27 1.25 -5.32
N VAL A 134 20.37 1.85 -6.10
CA VAL A 134 19.06 1.24 -6.38
C VAL A 134 19.07 0.53 -7.73
N LEU A 135 18.79 -0.76 -7.72
CA LEU A 135 18.62 -1.58 -8.90
C LEU A 135 17.15 -1.50 -9.35
N LEU A 136 16.95 -1.16 -10.62
CA LEU A 136 15.64 -1.18 -11.26
C LEU A 136 15.39 -2.57 -11.82
N ARG A 137 14.27 -3.19 -11.44
CA ARG A 137 13.81 -4.38 -12.15
C ARG A 137 13.28 -3.95 -13.52
N ARG A 138 13.96 -4.35 -14.59
CA ARG A 138 13.40 -4.27 -15.94
C ARG A 138 12.47 -5.44 -16.14
N ASP A 139 11.19 -5.17 -16.31
CA ASP A 139 10.27 -6.16 -16.85
C ASP A 139 10.66 -6.39 -18.32
N SER A 140 11.02 -7.63 -18.62
CA SER A 140 11.36 -8.11 -19.96
C SER A 140 10.13 -8.28 -20.79
#